data_b2e88c2b27d36dbf0cd0b37be7578877
#
_entry.id   b2e88c2b27d36dbf0cd0b37be7578877
#
_cell.length_a   1.000
_cell.length_b   1.000
_cell.length_c   1.000
_cell.angle_alpha   90.00
_cell.angle_beta   90.00
_cell.angle_gamma   90.00
#
_symmetry.space_group_name_H-M   'P 1'
#
loop_
_entity.id
_entity.type
_entity.pdbx_description
1 polymer ?
#
loop_
_entity_poly.entity_id
_entity_poly.type
_entity_poly.pdbx_seq_one_letter_code
_entity_poly.pdbx_strand_id
1 'polypeptide(L)'
;MKKILSIFILLHLAVFASAQLKPRPDAFPSVPENLDSKAVTMATTIDEMASWDRYPTYPVYLEMMQRWATEFPTLCHVDTIGTSVQGRLILSIYIQTQTDDDLYRPEFFYSSTIHGDEVTGYVMMLRLIDTLLHGYGSNPQYTSLINRTRISINPLANPDGTYRQNNNTVLGAVRYNAHNIDLNRNYPDPFLPAKSAVEPENDSMIAYFNAHHFRLSANLHGGAEVMNYPWDCFTSQQNSHPAADWWKEVCARFVDTSRFYNANHFVDTYSSGYTAGGDWYVIHGGRQDYVNYYHNCLELTMEISSQKTLSSNRLPSYWEFLQHSLVNYIEEIHSLPDNLSISQHPSQSSSFSVYPNPAIDCITVGPTSQNTPLELRDINGRTLQVVKPTNKQPTILDISHLPAGIYLLHCGGATAKVVKVQ
;
A
#
# COMPACT_ATOMS: atom_id res chain seq x y z
N MET A 1 -66.94 26.88 -14.25
CA MET A 1 -65.90 26.26 -15.11
C MET A 1 -64.52 26.52 -14.48
N LYS A 2 -64.04 25.53 -13.77
CA LYS A 2 -62.68 25.60 -13.12
C LYS A 2 -61.71 24.84 -14.02
N LYS A 3 -60.71 25.53 -14.56
CA LYS A 3 -59.60 24.92 -15.29
C LYS A 3 -58.60 24.38 -14.31
N ILE A 4 -58.34 23.08 -14.32
CA ILE A 4 -57.32 22.38 -13.58
C ILE A 4 -56.07 22.44 -14.46
N LEU A 5 -55.02 23.08 -13.97
CA LEU A 5 -53.70 23.15 -14.59
C LEU A 5 -52.86 21.98 -14.04
N SER A 6 -52.64 20.95 -14.86
CA SER A 6 -51.78 19.83 -14.53
C SER A 6 -50.34 20.23 -14.81
N ILE A 7 -49.55 20.30 -13.75
CA ILE A 7 -48.09 20.48 -13.85
C ILE A 7 -47.45 19.09 -13.99
N PHE A 8 -46.91 18.81 -15.16
CA PHE A 8 -46.05 17.65 -15.40
C PHE A 8 -44.64 17.97 -14.86
N ILE A 9 -44.26 17.36 -13.75
CA ILE A 9 -42.87 17.33 -13.29
C ILE A 9 -42.16 16.25 -14.08
N LEU A 10 -41.33 16.64 -15.05
CA LEU A 10 -40.37 15.75 -15.70
C LEU A 10 -39.22 15.47 -14.72
N LEU A 11 -39.24 14.29 -14.10
CA LEU A 11 -38.05 13.74 -13.45
C LEU A 11 -37.07 13.33 -14.54
N HIS A 12 -36.00 14.10 -14.69
CA HIS A 12 -34.82 13.64 -15.44
C HIS A 12 -34.06 12.64 -14.56
N LEU A 13 -34.30 11.35 -14.77
CA LEU A 13 -33.40 10.29 -14.36
C LEU A 13 -32.15 10.42 -15.23
N ALA A 14 -31.06 10.98 -14.68
CA ALA A 14 -29.73 10.85 -15.25
C ALA A 14 -29.33 9.39 -15.07
N VAL A 15 -29.56 8.58 -16.09
CA VAL A 15 -28.93 7.26 -16.22
C VAL A 15 -27.47 7.52 -16.51
N PHE A 16 -26.62 7.39 -15.49
CA PHE A 16 -25.20 7.21 -15.71
C PHE A 16 -25.02 5.85 -16.39
N ALA A 17 -25.06 5.85 -17.71
CA ALA A 17 -24.57 4.74 -18.49
C ALA A 17 -23.06 4.67 -18.21
N SER A 18 -22.65 3.68 -17.40
CA SER A 18 -21.27 3.23 -17.39
C SER A 18 -20.97 2.81 -18.83
N ALA A 19 -20.26 3.66 -19.55
CA ALA A 19 -19.75 3.33 -20.86
C ALA A 19 -18.77 2.17 -20.66
N GLN A 20 -19.22 0.93 -20.87
CA GLN A 20 -18.33 -0.19 -21.00
C GLN A 20 -17.42 0.12 -22.19
N LEU A 21 -16.16 0.46 -21.88
CA LEU A 21 -15.11 0.61 -22.87
C LEU A 21 -15.02 -0.73 -23.60
N LYS A 22 -15.40 -0.76 -24.87
CA LYS A 22 -15.20 -1.96 -25.69
C LYS A 22 -13.72 -2.11 -25.94
N PRO A 23 -13.13 -3.31 -25.74
CA PRO A 23 -11.74 -3.58 -26.11
C PRO A 23 -11.49 -3.10 -27.54
N ARG A 24 -10.36 -2.43 -27.75
CA ARG A 24 -9.93 -1.99 -29.08
C ARG A 24 -9.38 -3.21 -29.83
N PRO A 25 -10.04 -3.73 -30.86
CA PRO A 25 -9.71 -5.05 -31.43
C PRO A 25 -8.32 -5.12 -32.09
N ASP A 26 -7.71 -3.97 -32.45
CA ASP A 26 -6.57 -3.92 -33.38
C ASP A 26 -5.37 -3.13 -32.85
N ALA A 27 -5.29 -2.85 -31.54
CA ALA A 27 -4.35 -1.86 -31.04
C ALA A 27 -2.90 -2.35 -30.87
N PHE A 28 -2.66 -3.67 -30.74
CA PHE A 28 -1.32 -4.21 -30.56
C PHE A 28 -1.13 -5.49 -31.36
N PRO A 29 -0.01 -5.62 -32.11
CA PRO A 29 0.33 -6.90 -32.72
C PRO A 29 0.46 -7.93 -31.61
N SER A 30 -0.18 -9.09 -31.78
CA SER A 30 0.05 -10.25 -30.95
C SER A 30 1.55 -10.47 -30.85
N VAL A 31 2.11 -10.38 -29.61
CA VAL A 31 3.53 -10.66 -29.40
C VAL A 31 3.77 -12.08 -29.93
N PRO A 32 4.70 -12.29 -30.88
CA PRO A 32 4.92 -13.62 -31.40
C PRO A 32 5.31 -14.57 -30.28
N GLU A 33 4.62 -15.70 -30.16
CA GLU A 33 4.85 -16.72 -29.12
C GLU A 33 6.25 -17.35 -29.17
N ASN A 34 7.08 -16.99 -30.15
CA ASN A 34 8.39 -17.59 -30.41
C ASN A 34 9.61 -16.74 -30.04
N LEU A 35 9.44 -15.72 -29.18
CA LEU A 35 10.59 -15.06 -28.59
C LEU A 35 11.03 -15.85 -27.36
N ASP A 36 12.33 -16.22 -27.35
CA ASP A 36 13.00 -16.91 -26.22
C ASP A 36 12.60 -16.27 -24.89
N SER A 37 11.68 -16.95 -24.19
CA SER A 37 10.88 -16.37 -23.09
C SER A 37 11.68 -16.04 -21.83
N LYS A 38 13.03 -16.15 -21.89
CA LYS A 38 13.93 -16.06 -20.72
C LYS A 38 15.12 -15.11 -20.87
N ALA A 39 15.20 -14.34 -21.93
CA ALA A 39 16.33 -13.42 -22.07
C ALA A 39 16.18 -12.21 -21.15
N VAL A 40 16.89 -12.23 -20.03
CA VAL A 40 17.05 -11.07 -19.14
C VAL A 40 18.25 -10.26 -19.62
N THR A 41 18.00 -9.04 -20.05
CA THR A 41 19.03 -8.08 -20.44
C THR A 41 19.16 -7.03 -19.33
N MET A 42 20.39 -6.75 -18.89
CA MET A 42 20.70 -5.74 -17.90
C MET A 42 21.11 -4.42 -18.55
N ALA A 43 20.68 -3.30 -17.94
CA ALA A 43 21.23 -1.98 -18.23
C ALA A 43 22.40 -1.71 -17.29
N THR A 44 23.55 -1.34 -17.87
CA THR A 44 24.78 -0.99 -17.16
C THR A 44 25.02 0.51 -17.09
N THR A 45 24.22 1.28 -17.84
CA THR A 45 24.13 2.76 -17.82
C THR A 45 22.69 3.21 -17.83
N ILE A 46 22.43 4.46 -17.39
CA ILE A 46 21.10 5.06 -17.47
C ILE A 46 20.60 5.17 -18.91
N ASP A 47 21.48 5.50 -19.86
CA ASP A 47 21.10 5.65 -21.27
C ASP A 47 20.53 4.35 -21.85
N GLU A 48 21.00 3.20 -21.38
CA GLU A 48 20.45 1.90 -21.77
C GLU A 48 19.04 1.63 -21.24
N MET A 49 18.58 2.41 -20.25
CA MET A 49 17.20 2.35 -19.76
C MET A 49 16.18 3.11 -20.62
N ALA A 50 16.61 3.92 -21.57
CA ALA A 50 15.73 4.79 -22.36
C ALA A 50 14.62 4.02 -23.13
N SER A 51 14.87 2.78 -23.53
CA SER A 51 13.87 1.91 -24.17
C SER A 51 12.97 1.16 -23.20
N TRP A 52 13.31 1.12 -21.92
CA TRP A 52 12.60 0.36 -20.88
C TRP A 52 12.45 -1.14 -21.17
N ASP A 53 13.35 -1.68 -21.97
CA ASP A 53 13.41 -3.10 -22.38
C ASP A 53 14.51 -3.87 -21.64
N ARG A 54 14.92 -3.40 -20.47
CA ARG A 54 16.01 -3.94 -19.65
C ARG A 54 15.70 -3.81 -18.17
N TYR A 55 16.39 -4.63 -17.38
CA TYR A 55 16.44 -4.45 -15.93
C TYR A 55 17.69 -3.65 -15.56
N PRO A 56 17.61 -2.64 -14.68
CA PRO A 56 18.81 -1.91 -14.25
C PRO A 56 19.70 -2.81 -13.40
N THR A 57 21.01 -2.61 -13.46
CA THR A 57 21.92 -3.06 -12.40
C THR A 57 21.65 -2.24 -11.14
N TYR A 58 22.06 -2.73 -9.96
CA TYR A 58 21.87 -2.00 -8.71
C TYR A 58 22.54 -0.60 -8.73
N PRO A 59 23.79 -0.43 -9.25
CA PRO A 59 24.35 0.91 -9.45
C PRO A 59 23.50 1.83 -10.34
N VAL A 60 22.98 1.33 -11.47
CA VAL A 60 22.10 2.11 -12.37
C VAL A 60 20.81 2.51 -11.65
N TYR A 61 20.20 1.61 -10.87
CA TYR A 61 19.05 1.96 -10.03
C TYR A 61 19.35 3.13 -9.10
N LEU A 62 20.45 3.10 -8.35
CA LEU A 62 20.83 4.19 -7.45
C LEU A 62 21.04 5.49 -8.22
N GLU A 63 21.69 5.43 -9.37
CA GLU A 63 21.93 6.60 -10.23
C GLU A 63 20.60 7.18 -10.76
N MET A 64 19.65 6.35 -11.20
CA MET A 64 18.31 6.79 -11.64
C MET A 64 17.58 7.54 -10.52
N MET A 65 17.55 6.95 -9.31
CA MET A 65 16.86 7.57 -8.16
C MET A 65 17.47 8.95 -7.83
N GLN A 66 18.80 9.06 -7.81
CA GLN A 66 19.49 10.33 -7.55
C GLN A 66 19.32 11.33 -8.68
N ARG A 67 19.30 10.86 -9.94
CA ARG A 67 19.16 11.72 -11.12
C ARG A 67 17.83 12.45 -11.11
N TRP A 68 16.71 11.78 -10.86
CA TRP A 68 15.39 12.44 -10.81
C TRP A 68 15.32 13.51 -9.72
N ALA A 69 15.87 13.28 -8.54
CA ALA A 69 15.92 14.29 -7.49
C ALA A 69 16.78 15.50 -7.88
N THR A 70 17.81 15.28 -8.70
CA THR A 70 18.68 16.37 -9.21
C THR A 70 18.04 17.12 -10.37
N GLU A 71 17.32 16.43 -11.24
CA GLU A 71 16.66 16.98 -12.42
C GLU A 71 15.36 17.73 -12.06
N PHE A 72 14.64 17.24 -11.06
CA PHE A 72 13.34 17.78 -10.61
C PHE A 72 13.37 18.21 -9.13
N PRO A 73 14.32 19.07 -8.68
CA PRO A 73 14.55 19.35 -7.26
C PRO A 73 13.40 20.06 -6.55
N THR A 74 12.47 20.67 -7.30
CA THR A 74 11.27 21.34 -6.77
C THR A 74 10.04 20.44 -6.79
N LEU A 75 10.14 19.25 -7.38
CA LEU A 75 9.04 18.33 -7.58
C LEU A 75 9.21 16.99 -6.86
N CYS A 76 10.45 16.55 -6.67
CA CYS A 76 10.69 15.29 -5.96
C CYS A 76 11.98 15.31 -5.14
N HIS A 77 12.06 14.37 -4.21
CA HIS A 77 13.30 14.03 -3.49
C HIS A 77 13.39 12.52 -3.27
N VAL A 78 14.59 12.07 -2.92
CA VAL A 78 14.82 10.67 -2.55
C VAL A 78 14.68 10.53 -1.04
N ASP A 79 13.78 9.65 -0.61
CA ASP A 79 13.72 9.17 0.76
C ASP A 79 14.52 7.87 0.91
N THR A 80 15.28 7.77 1.97
CA THR A 80 15.87 6.50 2.39
C THR A 80 14.95 5.85 3.41
N ILE A 81 14.21 4.83 2.97
CA ILE A 81 13.34 4.02 3.84
C ILE A 81 14.21 3.29 4.86
N GLY A 82 15.33 2.69 4.41
CA GLY A 82 16.26 2.00 5.26
C GLY A 82 17.31 1.21 4.47
N THR A 83 17.83 0.16 5.09
CA THR A 83 18.80 -0.74 4.48
C THR A 83 18.39 -2.19 4.63
N SER A 84 18.76 -3.02 3.65
CA SER A 84 18.61 -4.47 3.74
C SER A 84 19.65 -5.09 4.68
N VAL A 85 19.52 -6.38 4.94
CA VAL A 85 20.49 -7.17 5.73
C VAL A 85 21.93 -7.00 5.24
N GLN A 86 22.15 -6.94 3.91
CA GLN A 86 23.47 -6.76 3.31
C GLN A 86 23.87 -5.28 3.11
N GLY A 87 23.10 -4.35 3.66
CA GLY A 87 23.39 -2.92 3.63
C GLY A 87 23.03 -2.21 2.31
N ARG A 88 22.26 -2.85 1.42
CA ARG A 88 21.73 -2.17 0.23
C ARG A 88 20.62 -1.21 0.64
N LEU A 89 20.60 -0.03 0.01
CA LEU A 89 19.59 1.01 0.29
C LEU A 89 18.21 0.58 -0.22
N ILE A 90 17.19 0.83 0.58
CA ILE A 90 15.78 0.77 0.22
C ILE A 90 15.32 2.22 0.07
N LEU A 91 15.04 2.64 -1.16
CA LEU A 91 14.76 4.02 -1.51
C LEU A 91 13.34 4.21 -2.00
N SER A 92 12.80 5.41 -1.79
CA SER A 92 11.57 5.88 -2.40
C SER A 92 11.80 7.22 -3.10
N ILE A 93 11.10 7.47 -4.21
CA ILE A 93 10.93 8.83 -4.74
C ILE A 93 9.64 9.39 -4.18
N TYR A 94 9.74 10.51 -3.50
CA TYR A 94 8.60 11.26 -2.98
C TYR A 94 8.31 12.44 -3.90
N ILE A 95 7.16 12.42 -4.56
CA ILE A 95 6.73 13.42 -5.55
C ILE A 95 5.67 14.31 -4.91
N GLN A 96 5.94 15.61 -4.88
CA GLN A 96 5.01 16.64 -4.41
C GLN A 96 5.36 18.01 -4.99
N THR A 97 4.36 18.85 -5.17
CA THR A 97 4.58 20.27 -5.44
C THR A 97 4.64 21.03 -4.12
N GLN A 98 5.43 22.10 -4.07
CA GLN A 98 5.41 23.06 -2.95
C GLN A 98 4.21 24.00 -3.13
N THR A 99 3.18 23.83 -2.30
CA THR A 99 2.03 24.74 -2.25
C THR A 99 1.70 25.04 -0.79
N ASP A 100 1.07 26.19 -0.54
CA ASP A 100 0.66 26.61 0.81
C ASP A 100 -0.42 25.70 1.42
N ASP A 101 -1.10 24.88 0.61
CA ASP A 101 -2.14 23.93 1.00
C ASP A 101 -1.62 22.53 1.35
N ASP A 102 -0.34 22.37 1.67
CA ASP A 102 0.31 21.07 1.93
C ASP A 102 -0.36 20.21 3.01
N LEU A 103 -1.04 20.82 3.97
CA LEU A 103 -1.66 20.11 5.09
C LEU A 103 -2.85 19.21 4.71
N TYR A 104 -3.42 19.40 3.51
CA TYR A 104 -4.67 18.73 3.12
C TYR A 104 -4.52 17.71 1.99
N ARG A 105 -3.33 17.61 1.38
CA ARG A 105 -3.11 16.64 0.29
C ARG A 105 -2.91 15.22 0.85
N PRO A 106 -3.71 14.23 0.40
CA PRO A 106 -3.53 12.86 0.84
C PRO A 106 -2.20 12.27 0.34
N GLU A 107 -1.63 11.35 1.11
CA GLU A 107 -0.41 10.63 0.79
C GLU A 107 -0.73 9.26 0.23
N PHE A 108 -0.13 8.96 -0.92
CA PHE A 108 -0.24 7.69 -1.64
C PHE A 108 1.10 6.96 -1.65
N PHE A 109 1.08 5.61 -1.58
CA PHE A 109 2.31 4.81 -1.61
C PHE A 109 2.22 3.62 -2.55
N TYR A 110 3.20 3.50 -3.45
CA TYR A 110 3.49 2.28 -4.19
C TYR A 110 4.79 1.63 -3.72
N SER A 111 4.79 0.30 -3.67
CA SER A 111 6.00 -0.48 -3.43
C SER A 111 6.02 -1.71 -4.33
N SER A 112 7.20 -2.21 -4.65
CA SER A 112 7.39 -3.41 -5.47
C SER A 112 8.53 -4.26 -4.92
N THR A 113 8.60 -5.51 -5.37
CA THR A 113 9.69 -6.45 -5.07
C THR A 113 9.89 -6.79 -3.59
N ILE A 114 8.82 -6.87 -2.79
CA ILE A 114 8.93 -7.48 -1.46
C ILE A 114 9.39 -8.95 -1.57
N HIS A 115 8.97 -9.67 -2.63
CA HIS A 115 9.62 -10.88 -3.10
C HIS A 115 10.66 -10.50 -4.16
N GLY A 116 11.92 -10.79 -3.88
CA GLY A 116 13.03 -10.29 -4.70
C GLY A 116 13.05 -10.82 -6.14
N ASP A 117 12.40 -11.95 -6.42
CA ASP A 117 12.31 -12.58 -7.74
C ASP A 117 11.10 -12.09 -8.59
N GLU A 118 10.26 -11.19 -8.05
CA GLU A 118 9.10 -10.64 -8.72
C GLU A 118 9.41 -9.24 -9.27
N VAL A 119 10.27 -9.19 -10.30
CA VAL A 119 10.95 -7.96 -10.73
C VAL A 119 10.24 -7.17 -11.83
N THR A 120 9.08 -7.63 -12.33
CA THR A 120 8.31 -6.85 -13.31
C THR A 120 7.87 -5.52 -12.75
N GLY A 121 7.31 -5.51 -11.53
CA GLY A 121 6.89 -4.31 -10.83
C GLY A 121 8.02 -3.31 -10.58
N TYR A 122 9.24 -3.79 -10.42
CA TYR A 122 10.42 -2.96 -10.25
C TYR A 122 10.60 -1.97 -11.43
N VAL A 123 10.59 -2.50 -12.67
CA VAL A 123 10.73 -1.66 -13.86
C VAL A 123 9.48 -0.80 -14.09
N MET A 124 8.28 -1.33 -13.80
CA MET A 124 7.03 -0.55 -13.91
C MET A 124 7.04 0.65 -12.98
N MET A 125 7.51 0.51 -11.74
CA MET A 125 7.60 1.61 -10.77
C MET A 125 8.65 2.64 -11.16
N LEU A 126 9.83 2.22 -11.65
CA LEU A 126 10.83 3.15 -12.17
C LEU A 126 10.28 3.96 -13.36
N ARG A 127 9.58 3.29 -14.28
CA ARG A 127 8.98 3.96 -15.43
C ARG A 127 7.81 4.87 -15.05
N LEU A 128 7.06 4.52 -14.02
CA LEU A 128 5.99 5.38 -13.48
C LEU A 128 6.56 6.68 -12.90
N ILE A 129 7.64 6.61 -12.13
CA ILE A 129 8.35 7.80 -11.62
C ILE A 129 8.77 8.70 -12.79
N ASP A 130 9.48 8.13 -13.76
CA ASP A 130 9.94 8.84 -14.94
C ASP A 130 8.78 9.53 -15.71
N THR A 131 7.70 8.78 -15.94
CA THR A 131 6.51 9.26 -16.65
C THR A 131 5.81 10.38 -15.92
N LEU A 132 5.66 10.29 -14.62
CA LEU A 132 5.01 11.34 -13.82
C LEU A 132 5.83 12.62 -13.78
N LEU A 133 7.15 12.50 -13.56
CA LEU A 133 8.04 13.66 -13.46
C LEU A 133 8.18 14.41 -14.79
N HIS A 134 8.48 13.71 -15.89
CA HIS A 134 8.60 14.32 -17.22
C HIS A 134 7.25 14.78 -17.80
N GLY A 135 6.16 14.17 -17.38
CA GLY A 135 4.80 14.56 -17.80
C GLY A 135 4.23 15.76 -17.05
N TYR A 136 4.80 16.14 -15.90
CA TYR A 136 4.34 17.29 -15.14
C TYR A 136 4.46 18.59 -15.95
N GLY A 137 3.40 19.41 -15.93
CA GLY A 137 3.32 20.65 -16.71
C GLY A 137 2.93 20.45 -18.19
N SER A 138 3.09 19.24 -18.75
CA SER A 138 2.76 18.94 -20.14
C SER A 138 1.53 18.02 -20.30
N ASN A 139 1.37 17.07 -19.40
CA ASN A 139 0.20 16.17 -19.34
C ASN A 139 -0.77 16.68 -18.26
N PRO A 140 -2.01 17.10 -18.62
CA PRO A 140 -2.98 17.64 -17.66
C PRO A 140 -3.35 16.67 -16.55
N GLN A 141 -3.45 15.35 -16.82
CA GLN A 141 -3.76 14.34 -15.84
C GLN A 141 -2.65 14.24 -14.79
N TYR A 142 -1.39 14.07 -15.22
CA TYR A 142 -0.25 13.94 -14.29
C TYR A 142 -0.03 15.22 -13.49
N THR A 143 -0.18 16.38 -14.13
CA THR A 143 -0.10 17.68 -13.47
C THR A 143 -1.17 17.82 -12.38
N SER A 144 -2.42 17.51 -12.70
CA SER A 144 -3.52 17.54 -11.74
C SER A 144 -3.30 16.56 -10.58
N LEU A 145 -2.87 15.35 -10.90
CA LEU A 145 -2.61 14.30 -9.91
C LEU A 145 -1.54 14.73 -8.91
N ILE A 146 -0.38 15.17 -9.38
CA ILE A 146 0.75 15.59 -8.54
C ILE A 146 0.41 16.85 -7.73
N ASN A 147 -0.40 17.76 -8.27
CA ASN A 147 -0.85 18.94 -7.53
C ASN A 147 -1.79 18.62 -6.36
N ARG A 148 -2.53 17.50 -6.44
CA ARG A 148 -3.56 17.14 -5.46
C ARG A 148 -3.13 16.01 -4.52
N THR A 149 -2.05 15.28 -4.83
CA THR A 149 -1.63 14.07 -4.14
C THR A 149 -0.13 14.11 -3.88
N ARG A 150 0.29 13.71 -2.69
CA ARG A 150 1.68 13.38 -2.42
C ARG A 150 1.90 11.91 -2.76
N ILE A 151 2.87 11.61 -3.62
CA ILE A 151 3.06 10.28 -4.17
C ILE A 151 4.44 9.78 -3.78
N SER A 152 4.50 8.69 -3.04
CA SER A 152 5.74 7.98 -2.73
C SER A 152 5.80 6.67 -3.50
N ILE A 153 6.94 6.39 -4.15
CA ILE A 153 7.14 5.17 -4.94
C ILE A 153 8.46 4.52 -4.55
N ASN A 154 8.36 3.31 -3.98
CA ASN A 154 9.49 2.43 -3.67
C ASN A 154 9.57 1.30 -4.71
N PRO A 155 10.49 1.38 -5.69
CA PRO A 155 10.59 0.34 -6.73
C PRO A 155 11.19 -0.98 -6.24
N LEU A 156 12.00 -0.97 -5.17
CA LEU A 156 12.85 -2.09 -4.77
C LEU A 156 12.85 -2.26 -3.24
N ALA A 157 11.91 -3.05 -2.71
CA ALA A 157 11.75 -3.29 -1.27
C ALA A 157 12.70 -4.37 -0.73
N ASN A 158 13.09 -5.35 -1.56
CA ASN A 158 13.98 -6.46 -1.18
C ASN A 158 15.20 -6.54 -2.12
N PRO A 159 16.13 -5.59 -2.00
CA PRO A 159 17.29 -5.54 -2.88
C PRO A 159 18.23 -6.77 -2.75
N ASP A 160 18.28 -7.42 -1.59
CA ASP A 160 19.11 -8.60 -1.39
C ASP A 160 18.55 -9.85 -2.06
N GLY A 161 17.23 -9.99 -2.09
CA GLY A 161 16.55 -11.03 -2.84
C GLY A 161 16.70 -10.82 -4.35
N THR A 162 16.53 -9.57 -4.80
CA THR A 162 16.60 -9.21 -6.23
C THR A 162 18.03 -9.35 -6.79
N TYR A 163 19.02 -8.85 -6.06
CA TYR A 163 20.43 -8.90 -6.46
C TYR A 163 21.19 -10.01 -5.72
N ARG A 164 20.57 -11.17 -5.59
CA ARG A 164 21.08 -12.30 -4.80
C ARG A 164 22.50 -12.73 -5.17
N GLN A 165 22.81 -12.77 -6.47
CA GLN A 165 24.13 -13.19 -6.93
C GLN A 165 25.18 -12.06 -6.81
N ASN A 166 24.86 -10.88 -7.29
CA ASN A 166 25.70 -9.69 -7.27
C ASN A 166 24.90 -8.45 -7.76
N ASN A 167 25.48 -7.28 -7.65
CA ASN A 167 24.83 -6.01 -8.01
C ASN A 167 24.60 -5.79 -9.52
N ASN A 168 25.09 -6.69 -10.39
CA ASN A 168 25.06 -6.48 -11.84
C ASN A 168 23.95 -7.26 -12.55
N THR A 169 23.17 -8.07 -11.82
CA THR A 169 22.16 -8.90 -12.48
C THR A 169 21.00 -9.25 -11.54
N VAL A 170 19.80 -9.27 -12.08
CA VAL A 170 18.61 -9.87 -11.45
C VAL A 170 18.46 -11.36 -11.75
N LEU A 171 19.33 -11.94 -12.58
CA LEU A 171 19.37 -13.39 -12.78
C LEU A 171 19.73 -14.08 -11.48
N GLY A 172 18.96 -15.12 -11.13
CA GLY A 172 19.12 -15.82 -9.86
C GLY A 172 18.52 -15.05 -8.66
N ALA A 173 17.71 -14.04 -8.89
CA ALA A 173 16.86 -13.43 -7.86
C ALA A 173 16.03 -14.50 -7.16
N VAL A 174 15.77 -14.30 -5.88
CA VAL A 174 15.01 -15.21 -5.02
C VAL A 174 13.91 -14.46 -4.27
N ARG A 175 12.88 -15.19 -3.88
CA ARG A 175 11.74 -14.67 -3.14
C ARG A 175 12.16 -14.00 -1.82
N TYR A 176 13.06 -14.62 -1.10
CA TYR A 176 13.43 -14.32 0.27
C TYR A 176 14.48 -13.21 0.38
N ASN A 177 14.62 -12.59 1.56
CA ASN A 177 15.73 -11.68 1.84
C ASN A 177 17.08 -12.45 2.06
N ALA A 178 18.12 -11.76 2.50
CA ALA A 178 19.43 -12.40 2.73
C ALA A 178 19.44 -13.43 3.88
N HIS A 179 18.53 -13.31 4.84
CA HIS A 179 18.34 -14.28 5.92
C HIS A 179 17.46 -15.49 5.49
N ASN A 180 17.03 -15.57 4.23
CA ASN A 180 16.07 -16.55 3.71
C ASN A 180 14.68 -16.45 4.39
N ILE A 181 14.28 -15.27 4.79
CA ILE A 181 12.96 -14.99 5.34
C ILE A 181 12.05 -14.42 4.23
N ASP A 182 10.81 -14.92 4.18
CA ASP A 182 9.75 -14.35 3.36
C ASP A 182 9.25 -13.07 4.02
N LEU A 183 9.62 -11.92 3.43
CA LEU A 183 9.26 -10.61 3.98
C LEU A 183 7.74 -10.38 4.02
N ASN A 184 6.98 -11.01 3.11
CA ASN A 184 5.52 -10.95 3.11
C ASN A 184 4.85 -12.00 4.02
N ARG A 185 5.59 -12.52 4.99
CA ARG A 185 5.16 -13.40 6.10
C ARG A 185 5.77 -12.97 7.43
N ASN A 186 6.43 -11.82 7.45
CA ASN A 186 7.26 -11.37 8.58
C ASN A 186 6.79 -10.02 9.16
N TYR A 187 5.66 -9.48 8.71
CA TYR A 187 5.01 -8.35 9.38
C TYR A 187 4.32 -8.82 10.67
N PRO A 188 4.16 -7.94 11.68
CA PRO A 188 3.31 -8.22 12.83
C PRO A 188 1.89 -8.57 12.37
N ASP A 189 1.45 -9.76 12.73
CA ASP A 189 0.10 -10.22 12.39
C ASP A 189 -0.91 -9.62 13.38
N PRO A 190 -2.04 -9.04 12.92
CA PRO A 190 -3.04 -8.47 13.83
C PRO A 190 -3.73 -9.51 14.74
N PHE A 191 -3.70 -10.78 14.34
CA PHE A 191 -4.53 -11.82 14.94
C PHE A 191 -3.73 -12.98 15.52
N LEU A 192 -2.44 -13.11 15.19
CA LEU A 192 -1.55 -14.16 15.68
C LEU A 192 -0.31 -13.56 16.35
N PRO A 193 0.23 -14.23 17.38
CA PRO A 193 1.49 -13.81 17.98
C PRO A 193 2.64 -13.85 16.95
N ALA A 194 3.59 -12.94 17.09
CA ALA A 194 4.78 -12.92 16.26
C ALA A 194 5.53 -14.25 16.30
N LYS A 195 5.87 -14.79 15.12
CA LYS A 195 6.60 -16.05 14.98
C LYS A 195 8.11 -15.89 15.03
N SER A 196 8.61 -14.70 14.67
CA SER A 196 10.03 -14.34 14.62
C SER A 196 10.20 -12.83 14.84
N ALA A 197 11.45 -12.38 14.99
CA ALA A 197 11.77 -10.97 14.92
C ALA A 197 11.44 -10.43 13.52
N VAL A 198 11.09 -9.14 13.46
CA VAL A 198 10.88 -8.44 12.19
C VAL A 198 12.23 -8.24 11.52
N GLU A 199 12.31 -8.53 10.22
CA GLU A 199 13.51 -8.35 9.42
C GLU A 199 13.82 -6.85 9.19
N PRO A 200 15.10 -6.47 8.98
CA PRO A 200 15.49 -5.07 8.83
C PRO A 200 14.75 -4.32 7.73
N GLU A 201 14.46 -4.98 6.60
CA GLU A 201 13.71 -4.43 5.50
C GLU A 201 12.27 -4.07 5.92
N ASN A 202 11.63 -4.97 6.66
CA ASN A 202 10.28 -4.77 7.17
C ASN A 202 10.23 -3.75 8.30
N ASP A 203 11.20 -3.77 9.21
CA ASP A 203 11.30 -2.80 10.31
C ASP A 203 11.46 -1.38 9.76
N SER A 204 12.30 -1.21 8.73
CA SER A 204 12.47 0.04 8.01
C SER A 204 11.18 0.50 7.32
N MET A 205 10.47 -0.42 6.67
CA MET A 205 9.19 -0.11 6.01
C MET A 205 8.10 0.26 7.03
N ILE A 206 8.04 -0.42 8.17
CA ILE A 206 7.15 -0.10 9.30
C ILE A 206 7.46 1.31 9.83
N ALA A 207 8.74 1.64 10.02
CA ALA A 207 9.15 2.97 10.45
C ALA A 207 8.73 4.05 9.42
N TYR A 208 8.83 3.74 8.13
CA TYR A 208 8.39 4.64 7.06
C TYR A 208 6.88 4.87 7.09
N PHE A 209 6.07 3.81 7.23
CA PHE A 209 4.63 3.95 7.42
C PHE A 209 4.26 4.74 8.70
N ASN A 210 5.04 4.60 9.78
CA ASN A 210 4.83 5.37 11.01
C ASN A 210 5.16 6.87 10.87
N ALA A 211 6.07 7.22 9.95
CA ALA A 211 6.47 8.60 9.69
C ALA A 211 5.56 9.33 8.70
N HIS A 212 4.74 8.60 7.95
CA HIS A 212 3.82 9.12 6.93
C HIS A 212 2.36 8.83 7.27
N HIS A 213 1.45 9.50 6.56
CA HIS A 213 0.00 9.32 6.69
C HIS A 213 -0.61 8.81 5.38
N PHE A 214 -0.03 7.74 4.83
CA PHE A 214 -0.56 7.12 3.62
C PHE A 214 -2.02 6.71 3.81
N ARG A 215 -2.87 7.06 2.85
CA ARG A 215 -4.30 6.75 2.86
C ARG A 215 -4.67 5.63 1.89
N LEU A 216 -3.91 5.50 0.82
CA LEU A 216 -4.04 4.45 -0.18
C LEU A 216 -2.64 3.98 -0.56
N SER A 217 -2.45 2.68 -0.66
CA SER A 217 -1.20 2.08 -1.07
C SER A 217 -1.41 0.80 -1.88
N ALA A 218 -0.36 0.33 -2.54
CA ALA A 218 -0.34 -0.99 -3.13
C ALA A 218 1.06 -1.60 -3.14
N ASN A 219 1.09 -2.92 -3.08
CA ASN A 219 2.29 -3.72 -3.15
C ASN A 219 2.27 -4.57 -4.43
N LEU A 220 3.21 -4.30 -5.34
CA LEU A 220 3.29 -4.99 -6.62
C LEU A 220 4.06 -6.29 -6.49
N HIS A 221 3.44 -7.35 -6.97
CA HIS A 221 3.91 -8.73 -7.05
C HIS A 221 3.91 -9.25 -8.48
N GLY A 222 4.32 -10.49 -8.67
CA GLY A 222 4.29 -11.20 -9.95
C GLY A 222 4.40 -12.71 -9.78
N GLY A 223 3.97 -13.43 -10.82
CA GLY A 223 3.80 -14.88 -10.83
C GLY A 223 2.34 -15.29 -10.98
N ALA A 224 1.45 -14.30 -10.99
CA ALA A 224 0.04 -14.38 -11.33
C ALA A 224 -0.43 -13.02 -11.88
N GLU A 225 -1.64 -12.96 -12.42
CA GLU A 225 -2.31 -11.72 -12.83
C GLU A 225 -3.65 -11.62 -12.09
N VAL A 226 -3.63 -10.99 -10.91
CA VAL A 226 -4.81 -10.83 -10.06
C VAL A 226 -4.66 -9.64 -9.11
N MET A 227 -5.73 -8.86 -8.97
CA MET A 227 -5.84 -7.84 -7.93
C MET A 227 -6.35 -8.52 -6.65
N ASN A 228 -5.55 -8.51 -5.61
CA ASN A 228 -5.81 -9.21 -4.36
C ASN A 228 -6.07 -8.18 -3.27
N TYR A 229 -7.35 -7.99 -2.88
CA TYR A 229 -7.73 -7.03 -1.84
C TYR A 229 -7.88 -7.70 -0.46
N PRO A 230 -7.73 -6.93 0.65
CA PRO A 230 -7.76 -7.50 2.00
C PRO A 230 -9.12 -8.11 2.36
N TRP A 231 -9.14 -9.09 3.26
CA TRP A 231 -8.02 -9.59 4.05
C TRP A 231 -7.34 -10.79 3.40
N ASP A 232 -6.03 -10.97 3.72
CA ASP A 232 -5.30 -12.18 3.36
C ASP A 232 -5.46 -13.29 4.42
N CYS A 233 -5.62 -12.91 5.70
CA CYS A 233 -5.69 -13.85 6.82
C CYS A 233 -7.08 -14.45 7.08
N PHE A 234 -8.10 -14.02 6.36
CA PHE A 234 -9.47 -14.54 6.42
C PHE A 234 -10.07 -14.68 5.04
N THR A 235 -10.86 -15.75 4.86
CA THR A 235 -11.78 -15.78 3.70
C THR A 235 -12.85 -14.69 3.84
N SER A 236 -13.40 -14.24 2.73
CA SER A 236 -14.50 -13.25 2.74
C SER A 236 -15.75 -13.69 3.51
N GLN A 237 -15.96 -15.02 3.61
CA GLN A 237 -17.03 -15.62 4.42
C GLN A 237 -16.74 -15.57 5.93
N GLN A 238 -15.47 -15.67 6.33
CA GLN A 238 -15.06 -15.62 7.73
C GLN A 238 -15.06 -14.18 8.24
N ASN A 239 -14.44 -13.27 7.51
CA ASN A 239 -14.33 -11.85 7.87
C ASN A 239 -14.10 -11.03 6.61
N SER A 240 -15.14 -10.36 6.10
CA SER A 240 -15.01 -9.46 4.97
C SER A 240 -14.40 -8.11 5.40
N HIS A 241 -13.50 -7.57 4.60
CA HIS A 241 -12.96 -6.23 4.86
C HIS A 241 -14.08 -5.18 4.84
N PRO A 242 -14.11 -4.19 5.75
CA PRO A 242 -15.17 -3.17 5.79
C PRO A 242 -15.39 -2.41 4.46
N ALA A 243 -14.32 -2.24 3.68
CA ALA A 243 -14.37 -1.63 2.35
C ALA A 243 -14.47 -2.64 1.20
N ALA A 244 -14.91 -3.87 1.42
CA ALA A 244 -14.86 -4.93 0.40
C ALA A 244 -15.61 -4.56 -0.89
N ASP A 245 -16.73 -3.85 -0.79
CA ASP A 245 -17.48 -3.45 -2.00
C ASP A 245 -16.75 -2.34 -2.78
N TRP A 246 -16.16 -1.37 -2.09
CA TRP A 246 -15.29 -0.38 -2.72
C TRP A 246 -14.07 -1.04 -3.38
N TRP A 247 -13.45 -2.00 -2.71
CA TRP A 247 -12.31 -2.76 -3.26
C TRP A 247 -12.67 -3.49 -4.56
N LYS A 248 -13.84 -4.14 -4.61
CA LYS A 248 -14.32 -4.82 -5.84
C LYS A 248 -14.45 -3.83 -7.00
N GLU A 249 -14.99 -2.64 -6.75
CA GLU A 249 -15.14 -1.60 -7.76
C GLU A 249 -13.80 -1.06 -8.25
N VAL A 250 -12.87 -0.77 -7.32
CA VAL A 250 -11.52 -0.29 -7.65
C VAL A 250 -10.76 -1.35 -8.45
N CYS A 251 -10.78 -2.59 -8.00
CA CYS A 251 -10.13 -3.70 -8.71
C CYS A 251 -10.74 -3.90 -10.10
N ALA A 252 -12.06 -3.83 -10.24
CA ALA A 252 -12.74 -3.93 -11.53
C ALA A 252 -12.29 -2.81 -12.47
N ARG A 253 -12.25 -1.55 -12.01
CA ARG A 253 -11.78 -0.41 -12.85
C ARG A 253 -10.31 -0.58 -13.28
N PHE A 254 -9.45 -1.04 -12.39
CA PHE A 254 -8.04 -1.32 -12.73
C PHE A 254 -7.93 -2.39 -13.81
N VAL A 255 -8.60 -3.53 -13.61
CA VAL A 255 -8.59 -4.68 -14.52
C VAL A 255 -9.21 -4.31 -15.86
N ASP A 256 -10.36 -3.64 -15.88
CA ASP A 256 -11.04 -3.23 -17.11
C ASP A 256 -10.19 -2.23 -17.91
N THR A 257 -9.51 -1.31 -17.23
CA THR A 257 -8.57 -0.38 -17.87
C THR A 257 -7.41 -1.14 -18.51
N SER A 258 -6.81 -2.11 -17.81
CA SER A 258 -5.72 -2.91 -18.38
C SER A 258 -6.19 -3.79 -19.53
N ARG A 259 -7.36 -4.42 -19.42
CA ARG A 259 -7.98 -5.24 -20.49
C ARG A 259 -8.38 -4.43 -21.72
N PHE A 260 -8.62 -3.14 -21.58
CA PHE A 260 -8.86 -2.27 -22.73
C PHE A 260 -7.63 -2.24 -23.67
N TYR A 261 -6.41 -2.32 -23.12
CA TYR A 261 -5.18 -2.34 -23.88
C TYR A 261 -4.70 -3.76 -24.23
N ASN A 262 -5.00 -4.76 -23.40
CA ASN A 262 -4.73 -6.17 -23.65
C ASN A 262 -5.84 -7.03 -23.04
N ALA A 263 -6.76 -7.52 -23.86
CA ALA A 263 -7.92 -8.30 -23.42
C ALA A 263 -7.56 -9.61 -22.69
N ASN A 264 -6.32 -10.08 -22.83
CA ASN A 264 -5.82 -11.30 -22.17
C ASN A 264 -5.09 -11.03 -20.86
N HIS A 265 -4.99 -9.78 -20.41
CA HIS A 265 -4.38 -9.45 -19.12
C HIS A 265 -5.37 -9.68 -17.97
N PHE A 266 -4.90 -10.16 -16.84
CA PHE A 266 -5.73 -10.50 -15.66
C PHE A 266 -6.82 -11.55 -15.91
N VAL A 267 -6.55 -12.55 -16.77
CA VAL A 267 -7.50 -13.65 -17.05
C VAL A 267 -7.01 -15.01 -16.57
N ASP A 268 -5.76 -15.13 -16.10
CA ASP A 268 -5.10 -16.40 -15.82
C ASP A 268 -5.55 -17.03 -14.49
N THR A 269 -5.82 -16.24 -13.47
CA THR A 269 -6.14 -16.72 -12.12
C THR A 269 -7.64 -16.69 -11.83
N TYR A 270 -8.30 -15.58 -12.12
CA TYR A 270 -9.76 -15.38 -11.97
C TYR A 270 -10.33 -14.68 -13.18
N SER A 271 -11.51 -15.10 -13.63
CA SER A 271 -12.19 -14.46 -14.76
C SER A 271 -12.55 -13.00 -14.50
N SER A 272 -12.77 -12.62 -13.22
CA SER A 272 -12.93 -11.23 -12.78
C SER A 272 -11.62 -10.44 -12.85
N GLY A 273 -10.46 -11.10 -12.73
CA GLY A 273 -9.16 -10.48 -12.56
C GLY A 273 -8.87 -10.01 -11.13
N TYR A 274 -9.77 -10.28 -10.18
CA TYR A 274 -9.59 -9.90 -8.77
C TYR A 274 -10.30 -10.85 -7.80
N THR A 275 -9.84 -10.86 -6.55
CA THR A 275 -10.39 -11.66 -5.46
C THR A 275 -10.08 -11.04 -4.10
N ALA A 276 -10.79 -11.45 -3.03
CA ALA A 276 -10.28 -11.26 -1.67
C ALA A 276 -9.08 -12.20 -1.46
N GLY A 277 -8.03 -11.73 -0.77
CA GLY A 277 -6.80 -12.48 -0.63
C GLY A 277 -6.99 -13.84 0.03
N GLY A 278 -7.72 -13.88 1.15
CA GLY A 278 -8.01 -15.13 1.84
C GLY A 278 -8.88 -16.10 1.06
N ASP A 279 -9.64 -15.64 0.06
CA ASP A 279 -10.38 -16.52 -0.86
C ASP A 279 -9.47 -17.16 -1.91
N TRP A 280 -8.32 -16.55 -2.19
CA TRP A 280 -7.28 -17.17 -3.00
C TRP A 280 -6.50 -18.20 -2.18
N TYR A 281 -5.82 -17.75 -1.12
CA TYR A 281 -5.25 -18.61 -0.09
C TYR A 281 -4.94 -17.81 1.18
N VAL A 282 -5.26 -18.39 2.33
CA VAL A 282 -5.04 -17.72 3.62
C VAL A 282 -3.55 -17.63 3.95
N ILE A 283 -3.09 -16.41 4.26
CA ILE A 283 -1.74 -16.15 4.77
C ILE A 283 -1.78 -15.30 6.04
N HIS A 284 -0.67 -15.30 6.77
CA HIS A 284 -0.48 -14.51 7.98
C HIS A 284 0.87 -13.79 7.94
N GLY A 285 0.93 -12.62 8.58
CA GLY A 285 2.13 -11.78 8.60
C GLY A 285 2.42 -11.10 7.27
N GLY A 286 1.40 -10.96 6.42
CA GLY A 286 1.47 -10.23 5.16
C GLY A 286 1.42 -8.72 5.38
N ARG A 287 2.06 -7.97 4.48
CA ARG A 287 2.09 -6.51 4.53
C ARG A 287 0.71 -5.90 4.33
N GLN A 288 -0.09 -6.43 3.41
CA GLN A 288 -1.44 -5.95 3.12
C GLN A 288 -2.29 -5.86 4.40
N ASP A 289 -2.38 -6.94 5.17
CA ASP A 289 -3.18 -6.97 6.40
C ASP A 289 -2.59 -6.05 7.48
N TYR A 290 -1.25 -6.01 7.60
CA TYR A 290 -0.56 -5.12 8.53
C TYR A 290 -0.92 -3.66 8.28
N VAL A 291 -0.81 -3.19 7.04
CA VAL A 291 -1.04 -1.81 6.65
C VAL A 291 -2.50 -1.41 6.83
N ASN A 292 -3.42 -2.25 6.37
CA ASN A 292 -4.85 -2.00 6.55
C ASN A 292 -5.25 -1.94 8.02
N TYR A 293 -4.69 -2.81 8.87
CA TYR A 293 -5.08 -2.91 10.27
C TYR A 293 -4.45 -1.84 11.16
N TYR A 294 -3.14 -1.59 11.01
CA TYR A 294 -2.41 -0.72 11.95
C TYR A 294 -2.30 0.73 11.50
N HIS A 295 -2.39 1.01 10.18
CA HIS A 295 -2.19 2.35 9.64
C HIS A 295 -3.45 3.04 9.12
N ASN A 296 -4.59 2.36 9.12
CA ASN A 296 -5.82 2.85 8.49
C ASN A 296 -5.56 3.36 7.06
N CYS A 297 -4.66 2.67 6.38
CA CYS A 297 -4.29 2.89 4.99
C CYS A 297 -4.84 1.74 4.17
N LEU A 298 -5.64 2.04 3.18
CA LEU A 298 -6.15 1.02 2.26
C LEU A 298 -5.01 0.51 1.39
N GLU A 299 -4.59 -0.73 1.58
CA GLU A 299 -3.57 -1.40 0.77
C GLU A 299 -4.13 -2.67 0.14
N LEU A 300 -3.76 -2.91 -1.11
CA LEU A 300 -3.99 -4.17 -1.80
C LEU A 300 -2.70 -4.72 -2.42
N THR A 301 -2.70 -5.99 -2.74
CA THR A 301 -1.63 -6.67 -3.47
C THR A 301 -1.99 -6.76 -4.95
N MET A 302 -1.08 -6.32 -5.82
CA MET A 302 -1.22 -6.33 -7.27
C MET A 302 -0.28 -7.36 -7.87
N GLU A 303 -0.79 -8.53 -8.24
CA GLU A 303 -0.06 -9.51 -9.05
C GLU A 303 -0.20 -9.11 -10.52
N ILE A 304 0.86 -8.51 -11.09
CA ILE A 304 0.76 -7.79 -12.37
C ILE A 304 1.33 -8.53 -13.57
N SER A 305 1.86 -9.72 -13.39
CA SER A 305 2.46 -10.49 -14.46
C SER A 305 2.43 -11.98 -14.15
N SER A 306 2.08 -12.80 -15.14
CA SER A 306 2.04 -14.26 -15.04
C SER A 306 3.41 -14.90 -14.77
N GLN A 307 4.50 -14.16 -14.99
CA GLN A 307 5.87 -14.57 -14.72
C GLN A 307 6.51 -13.64 -13.69
N LYS A 308 7.22 -14.19 -12.73
CA LYS A 308 7.95 -13.43 -11.70
C LYS A 308 9.01 -12.51 -12.31
N THR A 309 9.75 -13.03 -13.26
CA THR A 309 10.74 -12.30 -14.07
C THR A 309 10.36 -12.42 -15.53
N LEU A 310 9.88 -11.34 -16.14
CA LEU A 310 9.61 -11.29 -17.56
C LEU A 310 10.90 -11.28 -18.36
N SER A 311 10.86 -11.80 -19.61
CA SER A 311 11.92 -11.45 -20.56
C SER A 311 11.91 -9.95 -20.83
N SER A 312 13.11 -9.36 -20.90
CA SER A 312 13.29 -7.91 -20.93
C SER A 312 12.53 -7.22 -22.06
N ASN A 313 12.47 -7.84 -23.25
CA ASN A 313 11.75 -7.33 -24.42
C ASN A 313 10.23 -7.25 -24.25
N ARG A 314 9.66 -7.86 -23.20
CA ARG A 314 8.23 -7.78 -22.88
C ARG A 314 7.87 -6.61 -21.94
N LEU A 315 8.85 -6.04 -21.26
CA LEU A 315 8.63 -4.94 -20.32
C LEU A 315 7.91 -3.74 -20.96
N PRO A 316 8.27 -3.28 -22.18
CA PRO A 316 7.54 -2.19 -22.84
C PRO A 316 6.05 -2.49 -23.05
N SER A 317 5.72 -3.72 -23.48
CA SER A 317 4.32 -4.13 -23.69
C SER A 317 3.52 -4.15 -22.36
N TYR A 318 4.13 -4.64 -21.27
CA TYR A 318 3.47 -4.63 -19.95
C TYR A 318 3.22 -3.20 -19.46
N TRP A 319 4.11 -2.27 -19.77
CA TRP A 319 3.85 -0.86 -19.49
C TRP A 319 2.62 -0.34 -20.23
N GLU A 320 2.50 -0.65 -21.54
CA GLU A 320 1.33 -0.25 -22.33
C GLU A 320 0.02 -0.78 -21.75
N PHE A 321 0.02 -1.97 -21.14
CA PHE A 321 -1.19 -2.53 -20.49
C PHE A 321 -1.49 -1.87 -19.15
N LEU A 322 -0.47 -1.46 -18.41
CA LEU A 322 -0.59 -1.12 -16.99
C LEU A 322 -0.57 0.38 -16.71
N GLN A 323 0.11 1.20 -17.56
CA GLN A 323 0.37 2.60 -17.22
C GLN A 323 -0.89 3.38 -16.81
N HIS A 324 -1.98 3.22 -17.55
CA HIS A 324 -3.22 3.93 -17.25
C HIS A 324 -3.90 3.40 -15.99
N SER A 325 -3.88 2.09 -15.78
CA SER A 325 -4.39 1.47 -14.55
C SER A 325 -3.62 1.93 -13.32
N LEU A 326 -2.29 1.98 -13.40
CA LEU A 326 -1.43 2.44 -12.31
C LEU A 326 -1.66 3.90 -11.96
N VAL A 327 -1.79 4.78 -12.97
CA VAL A 327 -2.09 6.21 -12.75
C VAL A 327 -3.50 6.40 -12.19
N ASN A 328 -4.49 5.71 -12.75
CA ASN A 328 -5.88 5.80 -12.29
C ASN A 328 -6.06 5.27 -10.86
N TYR A 329 -5.27 4.25 -10.45
CA TYR A 329 -5.32 3.78 -9.07
C TYR A 329 -4.83 4.83 -8.06
N ILE A 330 -3.85 5.67 -8.42
CA ILE A 330 -3.47 6.80 -7.56
C ILE A 330 -4.65 7.78 -7.40
N GLU A 331 -5.43 8.02 -8.46
CA GLU A 331 -6.61 8.90 -8.41
C GLU A 331 -7.70 8.39 -7.45
N GLU A 332 -7.77 7.07 -7.19
CA GLU A 332 -8.75 6.48 -6.27
C GLU A 332 -8.60 7.02 -4.82
N ILE A 333 -7.46 7.62 -4.49
CA ILE A 333 -7.26 8.26 -3.19
C ILE A 333 -8.24 9.41 -2.92
N HIS A 334 -8.84 9.97 -3.97
CA HIS A 334 -9.83 11.05 -3.88
C HIS A 334 -11.27 10.54 -3.81
N SER A 335 -11.47 9.22 -3.88
CA SER A 335 -12.77 8.55 -3.80
C SER A 335 -12.83 7.50 -2.69
N LEU A 336 -11.96 7.64 -1.67
CA LEU A 336 -11.96 6.72 -0.53
C LEU A 336 -13.33 6.73 0.17
N PRO A 337 -13.79 5.55 0.62
CA PRO A 337 -15.07 5.48 1.32
C PRO A 337 -15.05 6.32 2.60
N ASP A 338 -16.12 7.05 2.84
CA ASP A 338 -16.33 7.79 4.08
C ASP A 338 -16.40 6.82 5.27
N ASN A 339 -15.76 7.16 6.39
CA ASN A 339 -15.82 6.41 7.65
C ASN A 339 -15.23 4.99 7.64
N LEU A 340 -14.13 4.77 6.92
CA LEU A 340 -13.29 3.62 7.22
C LEU A 340 -12.53 3.80 8.54
N SER A 341 -13.27 3.95 9.64
CA SER A 341 -12.77 3.42 10.89
C SER A 341 -12.79 1.91 10.72
N ILE A 342 -11.64 1.31 10.42
CA ILE A 342 -11.46 -0.13 10.62
C ILE A 342 -11.69 -0.29 12.10
N SER A 343 -12.92 -0.63 12.45
CA SER A 343 -13.30 -0.94 13.83
C SER A 343 -12.42 -2.11 14.20
N GLN A 344 -11.36 -1.83 14.97
CA GLN A 344 -10.57 -2.89 15.56
C GLN A 344 -11.58 -3.86 16.16
N HIS A 345 -11.75 -5.00 15.53
CA HIS A 345 -12.57 -6.16 15.87
C HIS A 345 -13.92 -5.93 16.57
N PRO A 346 -14.98 -6.64 16.19
CA PRO A 346 -16.09 -6.93 17.07
C PRO A 346 -15.72 -8.07 18.06
N SER A 347 -14.62 -7.94 18.79
CA SER A 347 -14.50 -8.58 20.07
C SER A 347 -15.23 -7.66 21.01
N GLN A 348 -16.46 -8.02 21.40
CA GLN A 348 -17.31 -7.41 22.43
C GLN A 348 -16.69 -6.15 23.05
N SER A 349 -16.89 -5.00 22.37
CA SER A 349 -16.22 -3.76 22.71
C SER A 349 -16.85 -3.14 23.94
N SER A 350 -16.14 -3.14 25.01
CA SER A 350 -16.15 -2.01 25.91
C SER A 350 -15.03 -1.05 25.48
N SER A 351 -15.24 -0.22 24.47
CA SER A 351 -14.32 0.85 24.14
C SER A 351 -14.38 1.90 25.26
N PHE A 352 -13.22 2.25 25.80
CA PHE A 352 -13.09 3.36 26.73
C PHE A 352 -12.19 4.43 26.11
N SER A 353 -12.52 5.69 26.35
CA SER A 353 -11.73 6.83 25.88
C SER A 353 -10.65 7.20 26.89
N VAL A 354 -9.46 7.61 26.41
CA VAL A 354 -8.35 8.10 27.24
C VAL A 354 -7.97 9.48 26.77
N TYR A 355 -8.02 10.45 27.69
CA TYR A 355 -7.67 11.83 27.39
C TYR A 355 -7.12 12.57 28.61
N PRO A 356 -6.23 13.57 28.44
CA PRO A 356 -5.56 13.90 27.21
C PRO A 356 -4.61 12.74 26.78
N ASN A 357 -4.35 12.63 25.49
CA ASN A 357 -3.39 11.67 24.95
C ASN A 357 -2.82 12.25 23.65
N PRO A 358 -1.57 12.76 23.62
CA PRO A 358 -0.54 12.67 24.66
C PRO A 358 -0.88 13.38 25.99
N ALA A 359 -0.26 12.88 27.10
CA ALA A 359 -0.49 13.36 28.47
C ALA A 359 0.84 13.70 29.18
N ILE A 360 0.79 14.63 30.13
CA ILE A 360 1.94 15.00 30.97
C ILE A 360 1.84 14.32 32.36
N ASP A 361 0.86 14.66 33.15
CA ASP A 361 0.80 14.21 34.55
C ASP A 361 -0.29 13.19 34.83
N CYS A 362 -1.41 13.27 34.13
CA CYS A 362 -2.53 12.35 34.32
C CYS A 362 -3.31 12.08 33.03
N ILE A 363 -4.02 10.98 33.03
CA ILE A 363 -5.00 10.63 32.00
C ILE A 363 -6.36 10.40 32.65
N THR A 364 -7.40 10.80 31.96
CA THR A 364 -8.79 10.48 32.31
C THR A 364 -9.27 9.35 31.41
N VAL A 365 -9.77 8.29 32.00
CA VAL A 365 -10.40 7.18 31.31
C VAL A 365 -11.92 7.39 31.38
N GLY A 366 -12.56 7.43 30.20
CA GLY A 366 -14.01 7.57 30.12
C GLY A 366 -14.76 6.44 30.84
N PRO A 367 -16.07 6.59 31.05
CA PRO A 367 -16.84 5.58 31.79
C PRO A 367 -16.70 4.21 31.17
N THR A 368 -16.31 3.21 31.95
CA THR A 368 -16.26 1.81 31.56
C THR A 368 -17.56 1.12 31.94
N SER A 369 -18.07 0.26 31.08
CA SER A 369 -19.35 -0.44 31.28
C SER A 369 -19.28 -1.60 32.30
N GLN A 370 -18.09 -1.92 32.81
CA GLN A 370 -17.84 -3.07 33.69
C GLN A 370 -16.94 -2.68 34.86
N ASN A 371 -17.12 -3.33 36.00
CA ASN A 371 -16.23 -3.25 37.18
C ASN A 371 -14.85 -3.91 36.95
N THR A 372 -14.38 -3.89 35.70
CA THR A 372 -13.12 -4.53 35.30
C THR A 372 -11.96 -3.58 35.66
N PRO A 373 -10.89 -4.05 36.30
CA PRO A 373 -9.74 -3.23 36.61
C PRO A 373 -9.10 -2.61 35.36
N LEU A 374 -8.66 -1.38 35.51
CA LEU A 374 -7.77 -0.70 34.55
C LEU A 374 -6.33 -1.07 34.90
N GLU A 375 -5.60 -1.66 33.96
CA GLU A 375 -4.20 -2.03 34.14
C GLU A 375 -3.32 -1.23 33.19
N LEU A 376 -2.49 -0.34 33.72
CA LEU A 376 -1.47 0.36 32.96
C LEU A 376 -0.20 -0.49 32.89
N ARG A 377 0.28 -0.77 31.70
CA ARG A 377 1.45 -1.60 31.43
C ARG A 377 2.50 -0.87 30.61
N ASP A 378 3.77 -1.24 30.77
CA ASP A 378 4.82 -0.82 29.85
C ASP A 378 4.76 -1.64 28.54
N ILE A 379 5.60 -1.25 27.58
CA ILE A 379 5.66 -1.91 26.25
C ILE A 379 6.13 -3.37 26.32
N ASN A 380 6.73 -3.79 27.45
CA ASN A 380 7.17 -5.17 27.69
C ASN A 380 6.06 -5.99 28.37
N GLY A 381 4.86 -5.41 28.57
CA GLY A 381 3.71 -6.07 29.21
C GLY A 381 3.74 -6.10 30.74
N ARG A 382 4.74 -5.46 31.39
CA ARG A 382 4.82 -5.38 32.85
C ARG A 382 3.74 -4.41 33.36
N THR A 383 2.89 -4.87 34.26
CA THR A 383 1.88 -4.03 34.92
C THR A 383 2.55 -3.03 35.87
N LEU A 384 2.30 -1.75 35.65
CA LEU A 384 2.82 -0.62 36.43
C LEU A 384 1.82 -0.12 37.46
N GLN A 385 0.52 -0.11 37.11
CA GLN A 385 -0.55 0.38 37.94
C GLN A 385 -1.84 -0.39 37.65
N VAL A 386 -2.63 -0.63 38.70
CA VAL A 386 -3.98 -1.24 38.60
C VAL A 386 -4.95 -0.34 39.34
N VAL A 387 -6.03 0.10 38.68
CA VAL A 387 -7.07 0.94 39.27
C VAL A 387 -8.43 0.30 39.02
N LYS A 388 -9.27 0.21 40.05
CA LYS A 388 -10.66 -0.25 39.90
C LYS A 388 -11.54 0.97 39.61
N PRO A 389 -12.18 1.04 38.41
CA PRO A 389 -13.07 2.13 38.09
C PRO A 389 -14.30 2.11 39.01
N THR A 390 -14.77 3.29 39.40
CA THR A 390 -16.05 3.44 40.07
C THR A 390 -17.15 3.57 39.02
N ASN A 391 -18.23 2.81 39.16
CA ASN A 391 -19.32 2.69 38.17
C ASN A 391 -19.76 4.03 37.60
N LYS A 392 -19.69 4.16 36.27
CA LYS A 392 -20.23 5.28 35.45
C LYS A 392 -19.56 6.65 35.65
N GLN A 393 -18.44 6.74 36.35
CA GLN A 393 -17.67 7.98 36.46
C GLN A 393 -16.33 7.82 35.70
N PRO A 394 -15.81 8.90 35.10
CA PRO A 394 -14.46 8.87 34.54
C PRO A 394 -13.44 8.60 35.66
N THR A 395 -12.45 7.77 35.36
CA THR A 395 -11.37 7.40 36.28
C THR A 395 -10.10 8.15 35.92
N ILE A 396 -9.49 8.86 36.86
CA ILE A 396 -8.23 9.57 36.64
C ILE A 396 -7.08 8.69 37.11
N LEU A 397 -6.08 8.49 36.23
CA LEU A 397 -4.82 7.83 36.55
C LEU A 397 -3.69 8.86 36.56
N ASP A 398 -2.97 8.92 37.70
CA ASP A 398 -1.73 9.68 37.81
C ASP A 398 -0.59 8.93 37.12
N ILE A 399 0.04 9.57 36.15
CA ILE A 399 1.19 9.06 35.41
C ILE A 399 2.40 9.99 35.53
N SER A 400 2.35 10.99 36.40
CA SER A 400 3.43 11.98 36.58
C SER A 400 4.78 11.34 36.93
N HIS A 401 4.75 10.25 37.67
CA HIS A 401 5.92 9.48 38.11
C HIS A 401 6.54 8.57 37.02
N LEU A 402 5.88 8.45 35.84
CA LEU A 402 6.38 7.60 34.75
C LEU A 402 7.29 8.39 33.81
N PRO A 403 8.34 7.76 33.26
CA PRO A 403 9.14 8.35 32.19
C PRO A 403 8.31 8.69 30.93
N ALA A 404 8.74 9.66 30.14
CA ALA A 404 8.17 9.89 28.83
C ALA A 404 8.30 8.61 27.98
N GLY A 405 7.23 8.20 27.30
CA GLY A 405 7.19 6.94 26.58
C GLY A 405 5.77 6.49 26.20
N ILE A 406 5.69 5.28 25.66
CA ILE A 406 4.42 4.63 25.27
C ILE A 406 4.07 3.60 26.35
N TYR A 407 2.79 3.62 26.75
CA TYR A 407 2.19 2.69 27.71
C TYR A 407 0.91 2.12 27.13
N LEU A 408 0.49 0.97 27.65
CA LEU A 408 -0.74 0.29 27.25
C LEU A 408 -1.69 0.24 28.45
N LEU A 409 -2.89 0.79 28.30
CA LEU A 409 -3.96 0.72 29.28
C LEU A 409 -4.95 -0.37 28.88
N HIS A 410 -5.09 -1.39 29.72
CA HIS A 410 -6.00 -2.50 29.53
C HIS A 410 -7.24 -2.37 30.41
N CYS A 411 -8.40 -2.72 29.87
CA CYS A 411 -9.66 -2.84 30.59
C CYS A 411 -10.48 -4.01 30.04
N GLY A 412 -10.48 -5.13 30.71
CA GLY A 412 -11.09 -6.37 30.19
C GLY A 412 -10.43 -6.82 28.89
N GLY A 413 -11.20 -6.95 27.83
CA GLY A 413 -10.69 -7.31 26.49
C GLY A 413 -10.22 -6.11 25.65
N ALA A 414 -10.34 -4.87 26.18
CA ALA A 414 -9.96 -3.66 25.43
C ALA A 414 -8.61 -3.10 25.88
N THR A 415 -7.87 -2.52 24.94
CA THR A 415 -6.56 -1.88 25.16
C THR A 415 -6.52 -0.52 24.51
N ALA A 416 -6.01 0.50 25.22
CA ALA A 416 -5.75 1.82 24.69
C ALA A 416 -4.26 2.17 24.81
N LYS A 417 -3.68 2.78 23.77
CA LYS A 417 -2.33 3.35 23.80
C LYS A 417 -2.35 4.66 24.59
N VAL A 418 -1.39 4.83 25.48
CA VAL A 418 -1.14 6.05 26.25
C VAL A 418 0.23 6.58 25.89
N VAL A 419 0.32 7.83 25.43
CA VAL A 419 1.57 8.52 25.13
C VAL A 419 1.86 9.51 26.25
N LYS A 420 2.90 9.25 27.05
CA LYS A 420 3.44 10.14 28.07
C LYS A 420 4.48 11.04 27.45
N VAL A 421 4.31 12.36 27.55
CA VAL A 421 5.29 13.38 27.17
C VAL A 421 5.88 14.05 28.41
N GLN A 422 6.95 14.77 28.23
CA GLN A 422 7.62 15.48 29.32
C GLN A 422 6.78 16.66 29.84
#